data_ad9d6151f2ab328cf4b33440d90ef8cb
#
_entry.id   ad9d6151f2ab328cf4b33440d90ef8cb
#
_cell.length_a   1.000
_cell.length_b   1.000
_cell.length_c   1.000
_cell.angle_alpha   90.00
_cell.angle_beta   90.00
_cell.angle_gamma   90.00
#
_symmetry.space_group_name_H-M   'P 1'
#
loop_
_entity.id
_entity.type
_entity.pdbx_description
1 polymer ?
#
loop_
_entity_poly.entity_id
_entity_poly.type
_entity_poly.pdbx_seq_one_letter_code
_entity_poly.pdbx_strand_id
1 'polypeptide(L)'
;MKKPGDPQGFPGIFIPCSTPIMGDRQIDKRISNSYNEENCSVDYPQGDEARMKNMRRKLTHLAGTTVMMVPLLITIYLLFWSSSDLSARQTEDQRIFGATYMTMNNPYFQVLDTQIRGHVELKGDILLTRDGAMDQDRQNQEIQELVDAGVCAIFMTPVEWDTSKEGVQIAAAAGVPVIVVDAPIQDSQLAACSVLSDNYQAGVLCAEHLLAVRDSAKILLLEHITARSGADRIQGFKDTIAGHEGFEILGSGESDGQIENAMPVMEQLLLEHPEADVLMALNDPSVFGGLAAIQGAGLSERFLAYSVDGSPEGKSMVNSGFLTATCAQFPSRVAEEAVKQAYAAIQGGCERNEVIVPVELVTAENVGQYGIDGWQ
;
A
#
# COMPACT_ATOMS: atom_id res chain seq x y z
N MET A 1 -20.94 51.33 -12.34
CA MET A 1 -21.60 51.22 -11.05
C MET A 1 -22.32 49.90 -10.94
N LYS A 2 -21.74 48.94 -10.26
CA LYS A 2 -22.31 47.85 -9.47
C LYS A 2 -21.16 46.83 -9.19
N LYS A 3 -20.85 46.65 -7.93
CA LYS A 3 -19.81 45.71 -7.44
C LYS A 3 -20.31 44.25 -7.54
N PRO A 4 -19.43 43.24 -7.77
CA PRO A 4 -19.76 41.84 -7.64
C PRO A 4 -19.70 41.39 -6.18
N GLY A 5 -20.57 40.43 -5.83
CA GLY A 5 -20.74 39.91 -4.47
C GLY A 5 -19.71 38.86 -4.10
N ASP A 6 -19.55 38.73 -2.79
CA ASP A 6 -18.67 37.80 -2.06
C ASP A 6 -18.96 36.31 -2.37
N PRO A 7 -17.94 35.45 -2.36
CA PRO A 7 -18.12 34.00 -2.36
C PRO A 7 -18.39 33.48 -0.95
N GLN A 8 -19.43 32.68 -0.81
CA GLN A 8 -19.83 32.02 0.44
C GLN A 8 -18.84 30.90 0.80
N GLY A 9 -18.41 30.91 2.08
CA GLY A 9 -17.48 29.96 2.66
C GLY A 9 -18.15 28.60 2.91
N PHE A 10 -17.32 27.57 2.85
CA PHE A 10 -17.62 26.21 3.27
C PHE A 10 -17.75 26.08 4.79
N PRO A 11 -18.67 25.26 5.31
CA PRO A 11 -18.80 25.04 6.76
C PRO A 11 -17.73 24.05 7.26
N GLY A 12 -16.93 24.51 8.22
CA GLY A 12 -16.00 23.67 8.95
C GLY A 12 -16.72 22.69 9.89
N ILE A 13 -16.27 21.47 9.90
CA ILE A 13 -16.72 20.43 10.85
C ILE A 13 -15.93 20.62 12.16
N PHE A 14 -16.63 21.06 13.21
CA PHE A 14 -16.14 21.07 14.58
C PHE A 14 -16.34 19.70 15.24
N ILE A 15 -15.27 19.13 15.78
CA ILE A 15 -15.33 17.98 16.69
C ILE A 15 -15.21 18.54 18.12
N PRO A 16 -16.19 18.32 19.01
CA PRO A 16 -16.05 18.75 20.40
C PRO A 16 -15.30 17.70 21.22
N CYS A 17 -14.23 18.14 21.86
CA CYS A 17 -13.54 17.43 22.93
C CYS A 17 -14.30 17.65 24.23
N SER A 18 -14.84 16.59 24.86
CA SER A 18 -15.47 16.66 26.17
C SER A 18 -14.68 15.85 27.20
N THR A 19 -14.02 16.55 28.09
CA THR A 19 -13.52 16.06 29.37
C THR A 19 -14.62 16.15 30.41
N PRO A 20 -14.81 15.18 31.31
CA PRO A 20 -15.65 15.35 32.48
C PRO A 20 -14.84 15.79 33.69
N ILE A 21 -15.34 16.82 34.31
CA ILE A 21 -14.89 17.46 35.55
C ILE A 21 -15.33 16.60 36.74
N MET A 22 -14.39 16.38 37.66
CA MET A 22 -14.62 15.92 39.03
C MET A 22 -15.45 16.92 39.80
N GLY A 23 -16.50 16.47 40.46
CA GLY A 23 -17.31 17.22 41.43
C GLY A 23 -17.23 16.61 42.82
N ASP A 24 -16.63 17.36 43.72
CA ASP A 24 -16.71 17.19 45.18
C ASP A 24 -18.13 17.21 45.72
N ARG A 25 -18.41 16.36 46.71
CA ARG A 25 -19.43 16.63 47.76
C ARG A 25 -18.99 16.13 49.11
N GLN A 26 -18.68 17.11 49.97
CA GLN A 26 -18.75 17.03 51.41
C GLN A 26 -20.18 16.82 51.90
N ILE A 27 -20.39 16.03 52.96
CA ILE A 27 -21.45 16.15 53.97
C ILE A 27 -20.87 15.49 55.21
N ASP A 28 -20.52 16.24 56.17
CA ASP A 28 -21.07 16.95 57.31
C ASP A 28 -21.45 16.03 58.47
N LYS A 29 -20.89 16.46 59.60
CA LYS A 29 -21.00 15.95 60.95
C LYS A 29 -22.43 16.10 61.52
N ARG A 30 -22.84 15.27 62.46
CA ARG A 30 -23.18 15.66 63.83
C ARG A 30 -23.91 14.58 64.61
N ILE A 31 -23.45 14.48 65.88
CA ILE A 31 -24.22 14.48 67.15
C ILE A 31 -24.75 13.10 67.56
N SER A 32 -24.69 12.63 68.76
CA SER A 32 -24.20 13.05 70.08
C SER A 32 -24.58 12.03 71.15
N ASN A 33 -23.87 12.07 72.27
CA ASN A 33 -24.27 11.78 73.65
C ASN A 33 -24.70 10.41 74.08
N SER A 34 -23.97 9.85 74.96
CA SER A 34 -23.92 9.89 76.45
C SER A 34 -24.80 8.84 77.09
N TYR A 35 -24.24 8.07 77.96
CA TYR A 35 -24.53 8.00 79.39
C TYR A 35 -23.64 6.97 80.09
N ASN A 36 -23.22 7.39 81.29
CA ASN A 36 -22.52 6.70 82.35
C ASN A 36 -23.23 5.43 82.81
N GLU A 37 -22.52 4.49 83.34
CA GLU A 37 -22.60 4.14 84.75
C GLU A 37 -21.46 3.21 85.17
N GLU A 38 -20.94 3.56 86.32
CA GLU A 38 -19.93 2.89 87.12
C GLU A 38 -20.38 1.50 87.56
N ASN A 39 -19.49 0.56 87.72
CA ASN A 39 -19.24 -0.06 89.02
C ASN A 39 -18.01 -0.98 89.00
N CYS A 40 -17.35 -0.89 90.18
CA CYS A 40 -16.22 -1.67 90.67
C CYS A 40 -16.29 -3.16 90.52
N SER A 41 -15.21 -3.83 90.26
CA SER A 41 -14.47 -4.57 91.25
C SER A 41 -13.52 -5.63 90.68
N VAL A 42 -12.37 -5.71 91.33
CA VAL A 42 -11.46 -6.83 91.60
C VAL A 42 -10.52 -7.28 90.50
N ASP A 43 -9.25 -6.97 90.75
CA ASP A 43 -8.03 -7.50 90.17
C ASP A 43 -7.93 -9.00 90.22
N TYR A 44 -7.61 -9.59 89.08
CA TYR A 44 -6.78 -10.79 88.94
C TYR A 44 -5.80 -10.64 87.79
N PRO A 45 -4.55 -11.00 87.93
CA PRO A 45 -3.58 -10.85 86.87
C PRO A 45 -3.76 -11.94 85.82
N GLN A 46 -4.53 -11.63 84.75
CA GLN A 46 -4.61 -12.44 83.56
C GLN A 46 -3.69 -11.89 82.42
N GLY A 47 -2.41 -11.78 82.72
CA GLY A 47 -1.47 -11.20 81.77
C GLY A 47 -0.98 -12.17 80.67
N ASP A 48 -1.04 -13.45 80.86
CA ASP A 48 -0.30 -14.37 79.93
C ASP A 48 -1.20 -15.09 78.91
N GLU A 49 -2.45 -15.38 79.20
CA GLU A 49 -3.33 -16.03 78.22
C GLU A 49 -3.77 -15.09 77.08
N ALA A 50 -4.02 -13.84 77.35
CA ALA A 50 -4.39 -12.85 76.34
C ALA A 50 -3.19 -12.55 75.41
N ARG A 51 -1.98 -12.54 75.95
CA ARG A 51 -0.75 -12.31 75.17
C ARG A 51 -0.45 -13.50 74.25
N MET A 52 -0.65 -14.74 74.71
CA MET A 52 -0.49 -15.95 73.91
C MET A 52 -1.59 -16.11 72.85
N LYS A 53 -2.84 -15.77 73.13
CA LYS A 53 -3.93 -15.75 72.14
C LYS A 53 -3.68 -14.71 71.04
N ASN A 54 -3.18 -13.53 71.39
CA ASN A 54 -2.89 -12.45 70.42
C ASN A 54 -1.63 -12.81 69.57
N MET A 55 -0.67 -13.49 70.15
CA MET A 55 0.51 -13.95 69.40
C MET A 55 0.15 -15.12 68.46
N ARG A 56 -0.68 -16.06 68.84
CA ARG A 56 -1.19 -17.13 67.98
C ARG A 56 -2.06 -16.55 66.84
N ARG A 57 -2.91 -15.53 67.10
CA ARG A 57 -3.72 -14.86 66.07
C ARG A 57 -2.84 -14.08 65.07
N LYS A 58 -1.78 -13.44 65.53
CA LYS A 58 -0.82 -12.77 64.62
C LYS A 58 -0.01 -13.80 63.80
N LEU A 59 0.36 -14.97 64.39
CA LEU A 59 1.08 -16.02 63.64
C LEU A 59 0.16 -16.70 62.61
N THR A 60 -1.12 -16.91 62.93
CA THR A 60 -2.07 -17.49 61.96
C THR A 60 -2.41 -16.51 60.83
N HIS A 61 -2.49 -15.20 61.08
CA HIS A 61 -2.65 -14.18 60.02
C HIS A 61 -1.40 -14.07 59.19
N LEU A 62 -0.19 -14.13 59.77
CA LEU A 62 1.06 -14.09 59.02
C LEU A 62 1.25 -15.35 58.17
N ALA A 63 0.93 -16.54 58.69
CA ALA A 63 0.98 -17.79 57.94
C ALA A 63 -0.09 -17.84 56.81
N GLY A 64 -1.27 -17.30 57.04
CA GLY A 64 -2.33 -17.23 56.03
C GLY A 64 -2.00 -16.27 54.87
N THR A 65 -1.39 -15.12 55.16
CA THR A 65 -0.95 -14.17 54.13
C THR A 65 0.25 -14.67 53.35
N THR A 66 1.20 -15.36 53.93
CA THR A 66 2.35 -15.98 53.20
C THR A 66 1.90 -17.14 52.31
N VAL A 67 0.96 -17.97 52.77
CA VAL A 67 0.43 -19.09 51.96
C VAL A 67 -0.32 -18.57 50.70
N MET A 68 -0.96 -17.41 50.75
CA MET A 68 -1.61 -16.82 49.56
C MET A 68 -0.66 -16.01 48.67
N MET A 69 0.36 -15.35 49.26
CA MET A 69 1.28 -14.51 48.49
C MET A 69 2.33 -15.30 47.68
N VAL A 70 2.76 -16.45 48.18
CA VAL A 70 3.77 -17.29 47.50
C VAL A 70 3.25 -17.82 46.15
N PRO A 71 2.06 -18.45 46.04
CA PRO A 71 1.54 -18.89 44.74
C PRO A 71 1.26 -17.72 43.80
N LEU A 72 0.83 -16.55 44.31
CA LEU A 72 0.61 -15.36 43.50
C LEU A 72 1.92 -14.84 42.89
N LEU A 73 3.01 -14.80 43.72
CA LEU A 73 4.32 -14.38 43.21
C LEU A 73 4.93 -15.42 42.25
N ILE A 74 4.66 -16.70 42.45
CA ILE A 74 5.07 -17.76 41.51
C ILE A 74 4.32 -17.63 40.21
N THR A 75 3.00 -17.34 40.24
CA THR A 75 2.20 -17.13 39.01
C THR A 75 2.64 -15.87 38.24
N ILE A 76 2.92 -14.77 38.94
CA ILE A 76 3.46 -13.55 38.34
C ILE A 76 4.84 -13.81 37.72
N TYR A 77 5.69 -14.53 38.43
CA TYR A 77 7.03 -14.92 37.93
C TYR A 77 6.93 -15.81 36.67
N LEU A 78 6.05 -16.82 36.69
CA LEU A 78 5.82 -17.70 35.55
C LEU A 78 5.21 -16.96 34.36
N LEU A 79 4.27 -16.00 34.59
CA LEU A 79 3.72 -15.14 33.55
C LEU A 79 4.78 -14.19 32.99
N PHE A 80 5.64 -13.64 33.83
CA PHE A 80 6.73 -12.77 33.39
C PHE A 80 7.79 -13.55 32.60
N TRP A 81 8.10 -14.78 33.03
CA TRP A 81 9.07 -15.64 32.33
C TRP A 81 8.50 -16.16 31.01
N SER A 82 7.24 -16.55 30.97
CA SER A 82 6.59 -16.96 29.71
C SER A 82 6.47 -15.78 28.71
N SER A 83 6.24 -14.55 29.18
CA SER A 83 6.21 -13.38 28.30
C SER A 83 7.59 -12.97 27.81
N SER A 84 8.65 -13.13 28.62
CA SER A 84 10.03 -12.88 28.18
C SER A 84 10.54 -13.94 27.20
N ASP A 85 10.16 -15.21 27.34
CA ASP A 85 10.46 -16.26 26.36
C ASP A 85 9.69 -16.08 25.04
N LEU A 86 8.44 -15.60 25.08
CA LEU A 86 7.70 -15.25 23.86
C LEU A 86 8.35 -14.06 23.13
N SER A 87 8.76 -13.02 23.88
CA SER A 87 9.42 -11.84 23.29
C SER A 87 10.81 -12.19 22.73
N ALA A 88 11.57 -13.07 23.41
CA ALA A 88 12.88 -13.52 22.93
C ALA A 88 12.76 -14.42 21.67
N ARG A 89 11.72 -15.25 21.58
CA ARG A 89 11.48 -16.09 20.38
C ARG A 89 11.01 -15.28 19.18
N GLN A 90 10.34 -14.13 19.37
CA GLN A 90 9.95 -13.25 18.26
C GLN A 90 11.12 -12.45 17.68
N THR A 91 12.23 -12.27 18.40
CA THR A 91 13.37 -11.47 17.94
C THR A 91 14.48 -12.27 17.26
N GLU A 92 14.54 -13.60 17.40
CA GLU A 92 15.60 -14.43 16.78
C GLU A 92 15.28 -14.95 15.36
N ASP A 93 14.01 -14.90 14.91
CA ASP A 93 13.58 -15.46 13.62
C ASP A 93 12.94 -14.41 12.66
N GLN A 94 12.88 -13.13 13.06
CA GLN A 94 12.23 -12.10 12.24
C GLN A 94 13.13 -11.69 11.07
N ARG A 95 12.68 -11.97 9.84
CA ARG A 95 13.41 -11.61 8.62
C ARG A 95 13.07 -10.18 8.20
N ILE A 96 14.01 -9.56 7.52
CA ILE A 96 13.85 -8.23 6.94
C ILE A 96 13.86 -8.40 5.42
N PHE A 97 12.82 -7.93 4.77
CA PHE A 97 12.73 -7.81 3.30
C PHE A 97 12.94 -6.36 2.90
N GLY A 98 13.48 -6.14 1.72
CA GLY A 98 13.57 -4.82 1.10
C GLY A 98 12.56 -4.67 -0.03
N ALA A 99 12.14 -3.44 -0.30
CA ALA A 99 11.42 -3.07 -1.51
C ALA A 99 11.94 -1.74 -2.04
N THR A 100 12.13 -1.63 -3.34
CA THR A 100 12.42 -0.37 -4.03
C THR A 100 11.54 -0.27 -5.27
N TYR A 101 10.86 0.86 -5.41
CA TYR A 101 9.92 1.10 -6.50
C TYR A 101 10.46 2.20 -7.42
N MET A 102 10.09 2.13 -8.69
CA MET A 102 10.39 3.16 -9.69
C MET A 102 10.06 4.56 -9.13
N THR A 103 8.88 4.72 -8.56
CA THR A 103 8.43 5.95 -7.89
C THR A 103 7.27 5.66 -6.94
N MET A 104 7.20 6.36 -5.83
CA MET A 104 6.04 6.34 -4.93
C MET A 104 5.01 7.43 -5.28
N ASN A 105 5.26 8.23 -6.31
CA ASN A 105 4.30 9.23 -6.80
C ASN A 105 3.11 8.59 -7.56
N ASN A 106 3.26 7.36 -8.07
CA ASN A 106 2.17 6.63 -8.70
C ASN A 106 1.39 5.80 -7.66
N PRO A 107 0.05 5.99 -7.51
CA PRO A 107 -0.79 5.25 -6.57
C PRO A 107 -0.72 3.72 -6.73
N TYR A 108 -0.46 3.20 -7.93
CA TYR A 108 -0.27 1.76 -8.17
C TYR A 108 0.84 1.17 -7.29
N PHE A 109 2.01 1.83 -7.22
CA PHE A 109 3.12 1.34 -6.41
C PHE A 109 2.87 1.48 -4.90
N GLN A 110 2.09 2.48 -4.48
CA GLN A 110 1.67 2.60 -3.07
C GLN A 110 0.78 1.42 -2.65
N VAL A 111 -0.14 1.02 -3.52
CA VAL A 111 -0.99 -0.16 -3.28
C VAL A 111 -0.17 -1.44 -3.30
N LEU A 112 0.72 -1.60 -4.28
CA LEU A 112 1.61 -2.75 -4.38
C LEU A 112 2.48 -2.91 -3.12
N ASP A 113 3.10 -1.81 -2.62
CA ASP A 113 3.84 -1.82 -1.35
C ASP A 113 2.96 -2.24 -0.17
N THR A 114 1.76 -1.65 -0.09
CA THR A 114 0.81 -1.98 0.99
C THR A 114 0.44 -3.46 1.00
N GLN A 115 0.20 -4.05 -0.17
CA GLN A 115 -0.13 -5.47 -0.30
C GLN A 115 1.07 -6.37 0.01
N ILE A 116 2.25 -6.08 -0.54
CA ILE A 116 3.50 -6.82 -0.22
C ILE A 116 3.78 -6.75 1.28
N ARG A 117 3.72 -5.55 1.86
CA ARG A 117 3.90 -5.31 3.30
C ARG A 117 2.93 -6.15 4.13
N GLY A 118 1.64 -6.12 3.80
CA GLY A 118 0.63 -6.91 4.48
C GLY A 118 0.93 -8.39 4.48
N HIS A 119 1.35 -8.96 3.35
CA HIS A 119 1.71 -10.38 3.23
C HIS A 119 3.00 -10.74 4.00
N VAL A 120 4.00 -9.84 4.03
CA VAL A 120 5.25 -10.01 4.78
C VAL A 120 4.98 -9.93 6.29
N GLU A 121 4.26 -8.92 6.74
CA GLU A 121 3.95 -8.69 8.16
C GLU A 121 3.02 -9.76 8.74
N LEU A 122 2.10 -10.32 7.96
CA LEU A 122 1.28 -11.48 8.36
C LEU A 122 2.12 -12.71 8.72
N LYS A 123 3.34 -12.81 8.22
CA LYS A 123 4.29 -13.89 8.55
C LYS A 123 5.22 -13.52 9.72
N GLY A 124 5.06 -12.32 10.32
CA GLY A 124 5.88 -11.81 11.42
C GLY A 124 7.18 -11.14 10.98
N ASP A 125 7.39 -10.95 9.67
CA ASP A 125 8.59 -10.36 9.08
C ASP A 125 8.41 -8.85 8.84
N ILE A 126 9.47 -8.13 8.42
CA ILE A 126 9.50 -6.68 8.22
C ILE A 126 9.76 -6.37 6.74
N LEU A 127 9.11 -5.33 6.20
CA LEU A 127 9.42 -4.75 4.90
C LEU A 127 10.01 -3.34 5.04
N LEU A 128 11.22 -3.12 4.51
CA LEU A 128 11.84 -1.81 4.37
C LEU A 128 11.60 -1.29 2.95
N THR A 129 10.88 -0.18 2.83
CA THR A 129 10.55 0.42 1.52
C THR A 129 11.48 1.58 1.19
N ARG A 130 11.80 1.72 -0.09
CA ARG A 130 12.54 2.81 -0.72
C ARG A 130 11.77 3.33 -1.93
N ASP A 131 12.11 4.55 -2.34
CA ASP A 131 11.52 5.26 -3.48
C ASP A 131 12.62 5.72 -4.43
N GLY A 132 12.77 5.04 -5.56
CA GLY A 132 13.75 5.36 -6.60
C GLY A 132 13.52 6.73 -7.24
N ALA A 133 12.30 7.29 -7.09
CA ALA A 133 11.94 8.64 -7.54
C ALA A 133 12.32 8.93 -9.02
N MET A 134 12.14 7.94 -9.90
CA MET A 134 12.47 7.99 -11.32
C MET A 134 13.99 8.20 -11.61
N ASP A 135 14.86 7.85 -10.65
CA ASP A 135 16.32 7.97 -10.73
C ASP A 135 16.97 6.60 -10.55
N GLN A 136 17.58 6.06 -11.62
CA GLN A 136 18.18 4.74 -11.60
C GLN A 136 19.43 4.67 -10.71
N ASP A 137 20.24 5.72 -10.67
CA ASP A 137 21.42 5.75 -9.80
C ASP A 137 21.00 5.73 -8.33
N ARG A 138 19.95 6.46 -7.99
CA ARG A 138 19.33 6.42 -6.67
C ARG A 138 18.81 5.04 -6.34
N GLN A 139 18.11 4.37 -7.27
CA GLN A 139 17.60 3.02 -7.04
C GLN A 139 18.75 2.03 -6.79
N ASN A 140 19.85 2.12 -7.53
CA ASN A 140 21.03 1.29 -7.31
C ASN A 140 21.65 1.53 -5.91
N GLN A 141 21.70 2.79 -5.46
CA GLN A 141 22.15 3.13 -4.10
C GLN A 141 21.21 2.57 -3.04
N GLU A 142 19.89 2.67 -3.23
CA GLU A 142 18.88 2.12 -2.32
C GLU A 142 19.00 0.61 -2.17
N ILE A 143 19.28 -0.11 -3.26
CA ILE A 143 19.55 -1.54 -3.22
C ILE A 143 20.78 -1.85 -2.37
N GLN A 144 21.88 -1.06 -2.51
CA GLN A 144 23.04 -1.21 -1.65
C GLN A 144 22.70 -0.96 -0.17
N GLU A 145 21.92 0.08 0.14
CA GLU A 145 21.46 0.37 1.51
C GLU A 145 20.61 -0.78 2.10
N LEU A 146 19.74 -1.38 1.28
CA LEU A 146 18.93 -2.53 1.71
C LEU A 146 19.82 -3.76 1.98
N VAL A 147 20.81 -4.00 1.13
CA VAL A 147 21.81 -5.07 1.34
C VAL A 147 22.59 -4.82 2.64
N ASP A 148 23.05 -3.59 2.88
CA ASP A 148 23.77 -3.22 4.10
C ASP A 148 22.90 -3.32 5.35
N ALA A 149 21.59 -3.14 5.22
CA ALA A 149 20.60 -3.35 6.29
C ALA A 149 20.34 -4.84 6.59
N GLY A 150 20.91 -5.76 5.81
CA GLY A 150 20.81 -7.20 6.02
C GLY A 150 19.47 -7.81 5.60
N VAL A 151 18.84 -7.27 4.55
CA VAL A 151 17.60 -7.84 4.00
C VAL A 151 17.85 -9.23 3.41
N CYS A 152 16.87 -10.13 3.55
CA CYS A 152 16.97 -11.49 3.04
C CYS A 152 16.51 -11.66 1.58
N ALA A 153 15.71 -10.72 1.06
CA ALA A 153 15.30 -10.62 -0.33
C ALA A 153 14.86 -9.18 -0.63
N ILE A 154 14.86 -8.79 -1.91
CA ILE A 154 14.44 -7.46 -2.37
C ILE A 154 13.34 -7.61 -3.41
N PHE A 155 12.21 -6.89 -3.24
CA PHE A 155 11.22 -6.62 -4.28
C PHE A 155 11.65 -5.36 -5.02
N MET A 156 11.71 -5.41 -6.34
CA MET A 156 12.22 -4.32 -7.16
C MET A 156 11.28 -4.05 -8.34
N THR A 157 10.73 -2.84 -8.41
CA THR A 157 10.15 -2.32 -9.64
C THR A 157 11.20 -1.44 -10.31
N PRO A 158 11.77 -1.83 -11.47
CA PRO A 158 12.89 -1.14 -12.09
C PRO A 158 12.50 0.26 -12.58
N VAL A 159 13.40 1.24 -12.41
CA VAL A 159 13.24 2.59 -13.00
C VAL A 159 13.43 2.51 -14.50
N GLU A 160 14.52 1.90 -14.94
CA GLU A 160 14.85 1.74 -16.36
C GLU A 160 15.08 0.27 -16.69
N TRP A 161 14.62 -0.14 -17.86
CA TRP A 161 14.66 -1.52 -18.30
C TRP A 161 16.09 -2.07 -18.50
N ASP A 162 17.01 -1.30 -19.08
CA ASP A 162 18.35 -1.74 -19.51
C ASP A 162 19.43 -1.50 -18.46
N THR A 163 19.33 -0.47 -17.64
CA THR A 163 20.32 -0.10 -16.63
C THR A 163 20.05 -0.67 -15.24
N SER A 164 18.82 -1.07 -14.94
CA SER A 164 18.42 -1.66 -13.65
C SER A 164 19.14 -2.96 -13.29
N LYS A 165 19.82 -3.60 -14.26
CA LYS A 165 20.65 -4.79 -14.01
C LYS A 165 21.78 -4.54 -13.01
N GLU A 166 22.30 -3.32 -12.91
CA GLU A 166 23.39 -3.00 -11.97
C GLU A 166 22.91 -3.18 -10.52
N GLY A 167 21.72 -2.70 -10.18
CA GLY A 167 21.12 -2.91 -8.87
C GLY A 167 20.93 -4.40 -8.54
N VAL A 168 20.45 -5.19 -9.51
CA VAL A 168 20.29 -6.64 -9.32
C VAL A 168 21.66 -7.32 -9.11
N GLN A 169 22.72 -6.88 -9.80
CA GLN A 169 24.08 -7.40 -9.62
C GLN A 169 24.64 -7.05 -8.23
N ILE A 170 24.36 -5.86 -7.69
CA ILE A 170 24.72 -5.47 -6.31
C ILE A 170 24.12 -6.46 -5.31
N ALA A 171 22.81 -6.72 -5.39
CA ALA A 171 22.12 -7.66 -4.52
C ALA A 171 22.65 -9.10 -4.69
N ALA A 172 22.84 -9.55 -5.94
CA ALA A 172 23.35 -10.88 -6.24
C ALA A 172 24.76 -11.11 -5.69
N ALA A 173 25.65 -10.10 -5.76
CA ALA A 173 27.00 -10.17 -5.18
C ALA A 173 27.00 -10.37 -3.66
N ALA A 174 25.95 -9.90 -2.99
CA ALA A 174 25.72 -10.09 -1.56
C ALA A 174 24.93 -11.38 -1.24
N GLY A 175 24.51 -12.15 -2.26
CA GLY A 175 23.69 -13.34 -2.07
C GLY A 175 22.22 -13.05 -1.73
N VAL A 176 21.75 -11.82 -1.99
CA VAL A 176 20.36 -11.39 -1.74
C VAL A 176 19.54 -11.57 -3.02
N PRO A 177 18.54 -12.47 -3.06
CA PRO A 177 17.70 -12.65 -4.22
C PRO A 177 16.82 -11.42 -4.48
N VAL A 178 16.69 -11.03 -5.75
CA VAL A 178 15.79 -9.97 -6.21
C VAL A 178 14.58 -10.58 -6.89
N ILE A 179 13.39 -10.18 -6.46
CA ILE A 179 12.12 -10.45 -7.15
C ILE A 179 11.75 -9.18 -7.90
N VAL A 180 11.83 -9.23 -9.21
CA VAL A 180 11.41 -8.12 -10.08
C VAL A 180 9.88 -8.12 -10.15
N VAL A 181 9.27 -6.96 -9.96
CA VAL A 181 7.81 -6.82 -9.86
C VAL A 181 7.32 -5.75 -10.83
N ASP A 182 6.17 -5.99 -11.46
CA ASP A 182 5.45 -5.08 -12.36
C ASP A 182 6.08 -4.89 -13.75
N ALA A 183 7.35 -4.52 -13.83
CA ALA A 183 8.07 -4.28 -15.09
C ALA A 183 9.32 -5.17 -15.17
N PRO A 184 9.63 -5.78 -16.32
CA PRO A 184 10.83 -6.63 -16.47
C PRO A 184 12.11 -5.79 -16.56
N ILE A 185 13.25 -6.47 -16.36
CA ILE A 185 14.58 -5.97 -16.68
C ILE A 185 15.13 -6.68 -17.93
N GLN A 186 16.11 -6.07 -18.63
CA GLN A 186 16.68 -6.63 -19.85
C GLN A 186 17.29 -8.02 -19.65
N ASP A 187 18.07 -8.18 -18.59
CA ASP A 187 18.76 -9.41 -18.24
C ASP A 187 17.97 -10.18 -17.16
N SER A 188 16.73 -10.61 -17.45
CA SER A 188 15.80 -11.22 -16.49
C SER A 188 16.38 -12.43 -15.74
N GLN A 189 17.38 -13.13 -16.32
CA GLN A 189 18.08 -14.24 -15.66
C GLN A 189 18.92 -13.82 -14.44
N LEU A 190 19.19 -12.52 -14.25
CA LEU A 190 19.86 -12.02 -13.06
C LEU A 190 18.93 -11.97 -11.84
N ALA A 191 17.64 -11.81 -12.06
CA ALA A 191 16.64 -11.86 -11.01
C ALA A 191 16.35 -13.31 -10.57
N ALA A 192 15.98 -13.49 -9.33
CA ALA A 192 15.54 -14.79 -8.84
C ALA A 192 14.18 -15.17 -9.46
N CYS A 193 13.30 -14.20 -9.64
CA CYS A 193 12.01 -14.34 -10.31
C CYS A 193 11.52 -12.97 -10.78
N SER A 194 10.68 -12.95 -11.83
CA SER A 194 9.90 -11.79 -12.24
C SER A 194 8.40 -12.09 -12.08
N VAL A 195 7.63 -11.17 -11.47
CA VAL A 195 6.17 -11.24 -11.35
C VAL A 195 5.57 -10.00 -11.98
N LEU A 196 4.96 -10.18 -13.16
CA LEU A 196 4.60 -9.10 -14.06
C LEU A 196 3.10 -9.15 -14.38
N SER A 197 2.48 -8.02 -14.69
CA SER A 197 1.20 -7.98 -15.39
C SER A 197 1.41 -8.31 -16.87
N ASP A 198 0.38 -8.83 -17.55
CA ASP A 198 0.41 -9.03 -19.01
C ASP A 198 0.27 -7.67 -19.73
N ASN A 199 1.36 -6.91 -19.73
CA ASN A 199 1.38 -5.55 -20.24
C ASN A 199 1.10 -5.47 -21.75
N TYR A 200 1.61 -6.41 -22.51
CA TYR A 200 1.33 -6.45 -23.96
C TYR A 200 -0.16 -6.73 -24.22
N GLN A 201 -0.73 -7.70 -23.52
CA GLN A 201 -2.16 -8.02 -23.63
C GLN A 201 -3.05 -6.86 -23.19
N ALA A 202 -2.62 -6.03 -22.22
CA ALA A 202 -3.38 -4.83 -21.84
C ALA A 202 -3.57 -3.87 -23.03
N GLY A 203 -2.52 -3.65 -23.80
CA GLY A 203 -2.60 -2.85 -25.03
C GLY A 203 -3.47 -3.50 -26.09
N VAL A 204 -3.34 -4.80 -26.30
CA VAL A 204 -4.18 -5.59 -27.23
C VAL A 204 -5.67 -5.41 -26.90
N LEU A 205 -6.05 -5.60 -25.63
CA LEU A 205 -7.45 -5.48 -25.20
C LEU A 205 -8.04 -4.08 -25.44
N CYS A 206 -7.25 -3.03 -25.20
CA CYS A 206 -7.67 -1.65 -25.52
C CYS A 206 -7.90 -1.45 -27.02
N ALA A 207 -7.00 -1.97 -27.86
CA ALA A 207 -7.10 -1.87 -29.32
C ALA A 207 -8.25 -2.69 -29.88
N GLU A 208 -8.45 -3.93 -29.41
CA GLU A 208 -9.58 -4.78 -29.82
C GLU A 208 -10.92 -4.10 -29.51
N HIS A 209 -11.05 -3.47 -28.35
CA HIS A 209 -12.25 -2.69 -28.03
C HIS A 209 -12.42 -1.50 -28.96
N LEU A 210 -11.35 -0.75 -29.25
CA LEU A 210 -11.42 0.38 -30.22
C LEU A 210 -11.90 -0.09 -31.60
N LEU A 211 -11.34 -1.20 -32.11
CA LEU A 211 -11.74 -1.80 -33.40
C LEU A 211 -13.20 -2.28 -33.41
N ALA A 212 -13.72 -2.67 -32.24
CA ALA A 212 -15.11 -3.13 -32.12
C ALA A 212 -16.13 -1.95 -32.11
N VAL A 213 -15.72 -0.75 -31.68
CA VAL A 213 -16.62 0.40 -31.48
C VAL A 213 -16.45 1.51 -32.54
N ARG A 214 -15.44 1.44 -33.39
CA ARG A 214 -15.12 2.41 -34.44
C ARG A 214 -14.72 1.72 -35.74
N ASP A 215 -15.07 2.32 -36.86
CA ASP A 215 -14.62 1.91 -38.20
C ASP A 215 -13.34 2.64 -38.64
N SER A 216 -13.00 3.74 -37.95
CA SER A 216 -11.78 4.53 -38.18
C SER A 216 -11.42 5.35 -36.94
N ALA A 217 -10.15 5.70 -36.78
CA ALA A 217 -9.64 6.49 -35.67
C ALA A 217 -8.37 7.25 -36.03
N LYS A 218 -8.26 8.47 -35.50
CA LYS A 218 -7.06 9.33 -35.53
C LYS A 218 -6.47 9.38 -34.12
N ILE A 219 -5.39 8.65 -33.90
CA ILE A 219 -4.94 8.21 -32.58
C ILE A 219 -3.72 9.02 -32.15
N LEU A 220 -3.75 9.50 -30.89
CA LEU A 220 -2.61 10.04 -30.16
C LEU A 220 -2.19 9.06 -29.04
N LEU A 221 -0.89 8.99 -28.80
CA LEU A 221 -0.34 8.10 -27.78
C LEU A 221 0.39 8.92 -26.70
N LEU A 222 0.19 8.54 -25.42
CA LEU A 222 1.02 8.97 -24.31
C LEU A 222 1.85 7.79 -23.85
N GLU A 223 3.18 7.90 -23.93
CA GLU A 223 4.13 6.82 -23.79
C GLU A 223 5.04 7.00 -22.56
N HIS A 224 5.73 5.91 -22.17
CA HIS A 224 6.89 5.90 -21.30
C HIS A 224 7.84 4.82 -21.81
N ILE A 225 8.78 5.21 -22.66
CA ILE A 225 9.58 4.27 -23.44
C ILE A 225 10.71 3.62 -22.64
N THR A 226 11.18 4.24 -21.56
CA THR A 226 12.24 3.70 -20.69
C THR A 226 11.72 2.67 -19.71
N ALA A 227 10.40 2.69 -19.41
CA ALA A 227 9.72 1.65 -18.64
C ALA A 227 9.13 0.58 -19.56
N ARG A 228 9.67 -0.63 -19.51
CA ARG A 228 9.28 -1.72 -20.42
C ARG A 228 7.79 -2.06 -20.35
N SER A 229 7.20 -2.00 -19.16
CA SER A 229 5.75 -2.22 -19.00
C SER A 229 4.92 -1.23 -19.82
N GLY A 230 5.27 0.06 -19.79
CA GLY A 230 4.62 1.09 -20.60
C GLY A 230 4.84 0.87 -22.10
N ALA A 231 6.07 0.56 -22.50
CA ALA A 231 6.41 0.29 -23.90
C ALA A 231 5.65 -0.93 -24.44
N ASP A 232 5.50 -2.02 -23.65
CA ASP A 232 4.78 -3.23 -24.06
C ASP A 232 3.26 -2.95 -24.23
N ARG A 233 2.64 -2.15 -23.35
CA ARG A 233 1.23 -1.73 -23.47
C ARG A 233 1.00 -1.01 -24.79
N ILE A 234 1.83 -0.03 -25.09
CA ILE A 234 1.73 0.74 -26.33
C ILE A 234 2.05 -0.11 -27.54
N GLN A 235 3.01 -1.04 -27.46
CA GLN A 235 3.33 -1.94 -28.56
C GLN A 235 2.18 -2.91 -28.86
N GLY A 236 1.56 -3.50 -27.83
CA GLY A 236 0.38 -4.37 -28.00
C GLY A 236 -0.77 -3.64 -28.69
N PHE A 237 -1.02 -2.39 -28.32
CA PHE A 237 -2.00 -1.55 -28.97
C PHE A 237 -1.64 -1.28 -30.45
N LYS A 238 -0.40 -0.85 -30.71
CA LYS A 238 0.10 -0.57 -32.08
C LYS A 238 0.00 -1.79 -32.99
N ASP A 239 0.44 -2.95 -32.52
CA ASP A 239 0.45 -4.20 -33.31
C ASP A 239 -0.97 -4.67 -33.64
N THR A 240 -1.90 -4.47 -32.70
CA THR A 240 -3.31 -4.88 -32.91
C THR A 240 -4.03 -4.01 -33.93
N ILE A 241 -3.78 -2.68 -33.94
CA ILE A 241 -4.39 -1.81 -34.95
C ILE A 241 -3.66 -1.83 -36.29
N ALA A 242 -2.45 -2.41 -36.34
CA ALA A 242 -1.65 -2.46 -37.55
C ALA A 242 -2.37 -3.20 -38.68
N GLY A 243 -2.43 -2.56 -39.84
CA GLY A 243 -3.09 -3.16 -41.04
C GLY A 243 -4.61 -3.00 -41.09
N HIS A 244 -5.24 -2.37 -40.08
CA HIS A 244 -6.64 -1.99 -40.14
C HIS A 244 -6.81 -0.65 -40.87
N GLU A 245 -7.41 -0.66 -42.06
CA GLU A 245 -7.67 0.54 -42.80
C GLU A 245 -8.52 1.54 -42.00
N GLY A 246 -8.16 2.81 -42.01
CA GLY A 246 -8.87 3.88 -41.30
C GLY A 246 -8.35 4.14 -39.87
N PHE A 247 -7.47 3.31 -39.33
CA PHE A 247 -6.83 3.55 -38.05
C PHE A 247 -5.41 4.07 -38.24
N GLU A 248 -5.15 5.28 -37.76
CA GLU A 248 -3.87 5.97 -37.97
C GLU A 248 -3.37 6.58 -36.68
N ILE A 249 -2.13 6.27 -36.32
CA ILE A 249 -1.41 6.93 -35.22
C ILE A 249 -0.80 8.21 -35.81
N LEU A 250 -1.29 9.36 -35.33
CA LEU A 250 -0.84 10.67 -35.81
C LEU A 250 0.42 11.15 -35.09
N GLY A 251 0.51 10.86 -33.78
CA GLY A 251 1.65 11.28 -32.98
C GLY A 251 1.70 10.58 -31.65
N SER A 252 2.84 10.69 -31.00
CA SER A 252 3.06 10.22 -29.64
C SER A 252 3.90 11.21 -28.84
N GLY A 253 3.78 11.17 -27.51
CA GLY A 253 4.56 12.00 -26.61
C GLY A 253 4.91 11.27 -25.31
N GLU A 254 6.10 11.57 -24.79
CA GLU A 254 6.61 11.00 -23.55
C GLU A 254 5.94 11.68 -22.34
N SER A 255 5.31 10.90 -21.47
CA SER A 255 4.62 11.38 -20.27
C SER A 255 5.24 10.85 -18.97
N ASP A 256 6.28 10.01 -19.07
CA ASP A 256 6.93 9.35 -17.94
C ASP A 256 5.93 8.61 -17.00
N GLY A 257 4.73 8.32 -17.50
CA GLY A 257 3.65 7.75 -16.69
C GLY A 257 3.10 8.68 -15.60
N GLN A 258 3.34 10.00 -15.69
CA GLN A 258 3.01 11.01 -14.69
C GLN A 258 1.94 11.98 -15.20
N ILE A 259 0.97 12.30 -14.34
CA ILE A 259 -0.16 13.19 -14.70
C ILE A 259 0.32 14.60 -15.07
N GLU A 260 1.31 15.14 -14.35
CA GLU A 260 1.86 16.47 -14.53
C GLU A 260 2.60 16.64 -15.86
N ASN A 261 3.21 15.58 -16.37
CA ASN A 261 3.90 15.58 -17.67
C ASN A 261 2.92 15.32 -18.82
N ALA A 262 1.91 14.51 -18.61
CA ALA A 262 0.96 14.10 -19.64
C ALA A 262 0.12 15.25 -20.18
N MET A 263 -0.33 16.18 -19.33
CA MET A 263 -1.17 17.29 -19.75
C MET A 263 -0.48 18.21 -20.77
N PRO A 264 0.72 18.81 -20.51
CA PRO A 264 1.38 19.67 -21.49
C PRO A 264 1.78 18.93 -22.77
N VAL A 265 2.16 17.64 -22.66
CA VAL A 265 2.45 16.80 -23.84
C VAL A 265 1.20 16.66 -24.71
N MET A 266 0.06 16.35 -24.10
CA MET A 266 -1.20 16.22 -24.84
C MET A 266 -1.67 17.54 -25.45
N GLU A 267 -1.51 18.67 -24.73
CA GLU A 267 -1.81 20.00 -25.29
C GLU A 267 -1.02 20.26 -26.58
N GLN A 268 0.27 19.91 -26.59
CA GLN A 268 1.11 20.04 -27.79
C GLN A 268 0.64 19.11 -28.92
N LEU A 269 0.35 17.85 -28.62
CA LEU A 269 -0.16 16.90 -29.62
C LEU A 269 -1.48 17.34 -30.24
N LEU A 270 -2.39 17.92 -29.45
CA LEU A 270 -3.66 18.45 -29.96
C LEU A 270 -3.48 19.66 -30.88
N LEU A 271 -2.45 20.49 -30.65
CA LEU A 271 -2.11 21.61 -31.55
C LEU A 271 -1.53 21.10 -32.87
N GLU A 272 -0.73 20.06 -32.86
CA GLU A 272 -0.11 19.45 -34.03
C GLU A 272 -1.09 18.61 -34.85
N HIS A 273 -2.04 17.95 -34.16
CA HIS A 273 -3.01 17.02 -34.75
C HIS A 273 -4.46 17.36 -34.35
N PRO A 274 -5.00 18.48 -34.77
CA PRO A 274 -6.34 18.91 -34.37
C PRO A 274 -7.46 17.96 -34.84
N GLU A 275 -7.19 17.07 -35.79
CA GLU A 275 -8.10 16.04 -36.28
C GLU A 275 -8.17 14.77 -35.42
N ALA A 276 -7.30 14.60 -34.42
CA ALA A 276 -7.28 13.43 -33.55
C ALA A 276 -8.59 13.24 -32.78
N ASP A 277 -9.00 12.00 -32.57
CA ASP A 277 -10.24 11.62 -31.88
C ASP A 277 -10.13 10.44 -30.95
N VAL A 278 -8.92 9.86 -30.80
CA VAL A 278 -8.62 8.80 -29.86
C VAL A 278 -7.33 9.10 -29.11
N LEU A 279 -7.33 8.83 -27.80
CA LEU A 279 -6.16 8.81 -26.96
C LEU A 279 -5.94 7.38 -26.41
N MET A 280 -4.74 6.84 -26.61
CA MET A 280 -4.25 5.69 -25.84
C MET A 280 -3.10 6.14 -24.95
N ALA A 281 -3.27 6.01 -23.64
CA ALA A 281 -2.25 6.31 -22.65
C ALA A 281 -1.75 5.04 -21.97
N LEU A 282 -0.45 4.99 -21.67
CA LEU A 282 0.18 3.81 -21.09
C LEU A 282 -0.37 3.44 -19.69
N ASN A 283 -0.93 4.41 -18.96
CA ASN A 283 -1.50 4.20 -17.61
C ASN A 283 -2.57 5.24 -17.27
N ASP A 284 -3.26 5.03 -16.14
CA ASP A 284 -4.32 5.93 -15.67
C ASP A 284 -3.82 7.35 -15.34
N PRO A 285 -2.68 7.58 -14.64
CA PRO A 285 -2.17 8.93 -14.44
C PRO A 285 -1.95 9.70 -15.75
N SER A 286 -1.38 9.07 -16.77
CA SER A 286 -1.16 9.71 -18.07
C SER A 286 -2.49 10.05 -18.77
N VAL A 287 -3.48 9.15 -18.73
CA VAL A 287 -4.78 9.47 -19.35
C VAL A 287 -5.49 10.61 -18.63
N PHE A 288 -5.34 10.76 -17.31
CA PHE A 288 -5.95 11.87 -16.57
C PHE A 288 -5.40 13.22 -17.03
N GLY A 289 -4.07 13.32 -17.20
CA GLY A 289 -3.44 14.51 -17.80
C GLY A 289 -3.91 14.76 -19.23
N GLY A 290 -3.97 13.72 -20.05
CA GLY A 290 -4.47 13.77 -21.41
C GLY A 290 -5.94 14.23 -21.50
N LEU A 291 -6.81 13.68 -20.65
CA LEU A 291 -8.23 14.06 -20.58
C LEU A 291 -8.41 15.51 -20.12
N ALA A 292 -7.56 16.00 -19.21
CA ALA A 292 -7.58 17.42 -18.80
C ALA A 292 -7.25 18.35 -19.97
N ALA A 293 -6.24 18.03 -20.79
CA ALA A 293 -5.91 18.77 -22.01
C ALA A 293 -7.05 18.72 -23.05
N ILE A 294 -7.64 17.55 -23.29
CA ILE A 294 -8.78 17.35 -24.19
C ILE A 294 -9.99 18.21 -23.75
N GLN A 295 -10.27 18.20 -22.43
CA GLN A 295 -11.35 19.01 -21.85
C GLN A 295 -11.05 20.50 -21.99
N GLY A 296 -9.82 20.93 -21.71
CA GLY A 296 -9.37 22.32 -21.88
C GLY A 296 -9.54 22.84 -23.32
N ALA A 297 -9.33 21.95 -24.29
CA ALA A 297 -9.54 22.22 -25.72
C ALA A 297 -11.03 22.16 -26.16
N GLY A 298 -11.96 21.73 -25.28
CA GLY A 298 -13.40 21.61 -25.63
C GLY A 298 -13.70 20.42 -26.53
N LEU A 299 -12.87 19.36 -26.50
CA LEU A 299 -12.94 18.22 -27.41
C LEU A 299 -13.47 16.92 -26.77
N SER A 300 -13.95 16.96 -25.53
CA SER A 300 -14.31 15.77 -24.73
C SER A 300 -15.34 14.87 -25.44
N GLU A 301 -16.36 15.42 -26.11
CA GLU A 301 -17.37 14.61 -26.76
C GLU A 301 -16.88 13.90 -28.03
N ARG A 302 -15.74 14.33 -28.59
CA ARG A 302 -15.16 13.74 -29.79
C ARG A 302 -14.22 12.58 -29.48
N PHE A 303 -13.54 12.63 -28.33
CA PHE A 303 -12.49 11.69 -28.00
C PHE A 303 -13.02 10.40 -27.34
N LEU A 304 -12.49 9.27 -27.81
CA LEU A 304 -12.40 8.05 -27.01
C LEU A 304 -11.03 8.00 -26.34
N ALA A 305 -10.99 7.61 -25.08
CA ALA A 305 -9.75 7.51 -24.33
C ALA A 305 -9.60 6.11 -23.70
N TYR A 306 -8.39 5.59 -23.76
CA TYR A 306 -7.99 4.27 -23.25
C TYR A 306 -6.79 4.40 -22.35
N SER A 307 -6.73 3.57 -21.32
CA SER A 307 -5.60 3.50 -20.40
C SER A 307 -5.40 2.09 -19.84
N VAL A 308 -4.42 1.95 -18.97
CA VAL A 308 -4.14 0.75 -18.20
C VAL A 308 -3.98 1.16 -16.73
N ASP A 309 -4.33 0.33 -15.81
CA ASP A 309 -4.19 0.19 -14.38
C ASP A 309 -5.50 -0.29 -13.74
N GLY A 310 -6.66 0.26 -14.16
CA GLY A 310 -7.94 -0.01 -13.49
C GLY A 310 -7.99 0.59 -12.10
N SER A 311 -7.38 1.77 -11.90
CA SER A 311 -7.40 2.47 -10.62
C SER A 311 -8.84 2.83 -10.20
N PRO A 312 -9.10 3.09 -8.92
CA PRO A 312 -10.42 3.57 -8.48
C PRO A 312 -10.88 4.78 -9.27
N GLU A 313 -9.98 5.75 -9.51
CA GLU A 313 -10.23 6.95 -10.29
C GLU A 313 -10.51 6.63 -11.77
N GLY A 314 -9.71 5.76 -12.38
CA GLY A 314 -9.90 5.29 -13.76
C GLY A 314 -11.25 4.60 -13.95
N LYS A 315 -11.60 3.68 -13.05
CA LYS A 315 -12.92 3.02 -13.06
C LYS A 315 -14.06 3.99 -12.83
N SER A 316 -13.88 4.98 -11.96
CA SER A 316 -14.88 6.05 -11.76
C SER A 316 -15.08 6.89 -13.02
N MET A 317 -14.00 7.19 -13.76
CA MET A 317 -14.09 7.89 -15.05
C MET A 317 -14.74 7.02 -16.13
N VAL A 318 -14.50 5.72 -16.16
CA VAL A 318 -15.22 4.78 -17.04
C VAL A 318 -16.71 4.77 -16.71
N ASN A 319 -17.05 4.65 -15.43
CA ASN A 319 -18.45 4.65 -14.98
C ASN A 319 -19.19 5.96 -15.29
N SER A 320 -18.48 7.08 -15.34
CA SER A 320 -19.01 8.42 -15.65
C SER A 320 -18.95 8.76 -17.15
N GLY A 321 -18.37 7.91 -18.00
CA GLY A 321 -18.25 8.11 -19.45
C GLY A 321 -17.16 9.09 -19.89
N PHE A 322 -16.26 9.52 -18.98
CA PHE A 322 -15.10 10.36 -19.33
C PHE A 322 -13.95 9.55 -19.91
N LEU A 323 -13.80 8.30 -19.50
CA LEU A 323 -12.84 7.33 -20.01
C LEU A 323 -13.60 6.19 -20.69
N THR A 324 -13.18 5.78 -21.87
CA THR A 324 -13.85 4.71 -22.63
C THR A 324 -13.60 3.36 -21.99
N ALA A 325 -12.34 3.06 -21.66
CA ALA A 325 -11.95 1.85 -20.98
C ALA A 325 -10.59 2.01 -20.28
N THR A 326 -10.37 1.25 -19.22
CA THR A 326 -9.05 1.03 -18.62
C THR A 326 -8.80 -0.47 -18.50
N CYS A 327 -7.60 -0.93 -18.87
CA CYS A 327 -7.24 -2.33 -18.68
C CYS A 327 -6.73 -2.54 -17.25
N ALA A 328 -7.48 -3.27 -16.45
CA ALA A 328 -7.20 -3.44 -15.03
C ALA A 328 -6.03 -4.38 -14.79
N GLN A 329 -5.07 -3.95 -14.00
CA GLN A 329 -4.06 -4.74 -13.33
C GLN A 329 -4.57 -5.23 -11.97
N PHE A 330 -3.97 -6.28 -11.42
CA PHE A 330 -4.35 -6.88 -10.14
C PHE A 330 -3.20 -6.81 -9.13
N PRO A 331 -2.91 -5.64 -8.54
CA PRO A 331 -1.77 -5.46 -7.63
C PRO A 331 -1.80 -6.42 -6.44
N SER A 332 -2.99 -6.82 -5.96
CA SER A 332 -3.10 -7.81 -4.88
C SER A 332 -2.59 -9.20 -5.30
N ARG A 333 -2.91 -9.65 -6.52
CA ARG A 333 -2.41 -10.93 -7.05
C ARG A 333 -0.91 -10.88 -7.35
N VAL A 334 -0.43 -9.75 -7.88
CA VAL A 334 1.00 -9.52 -8.13
C VAL A 334 1.77 -9.57 -6.80
N ALA A 335 1.29 -8.89 -5.76
CA ALA A 335 1.92 -8.89 -4.43
C ALA A 335 1.95 -10.28 -3.79
N GLU A 336 0.81 -11.01 -3.81
CA GLU A 336 0.71 -12.36 -3.26
C GLU A 336 1.74 -13.29 -3.91
N GLU A 337 1.81 -13.30 -5.25
CA GLU A 337 2.74 -14.15 -5.98
C GLU A 337 4.19 -13.70 -5.77
N ALA A 338 4.49 -12.39 -5.76
CA ALA A 338 5.82 -11.87 -5.51
C ALA A 338 6.34 -12.28 -4.12
N VAL A 339 5.50 -12.16 -3.09
CA VAL A 339 5.86 -12.59 -1.72
C VAL A 339 6.08 -14.09 -1.68
N LYS A 340 5.22 -14.91 -2.31
CA LYS A 340 5.40 -16.35 -2.42
C LYS A 340 6.75 -16.71 -3.04
N GLN A 341 7.13 -16.08 -4.15
CA GLN A 341 8.40 -16.29 -4.82
C GLN A 341 9.60 -15.83 -3.98
N ALA A 342 9.48 -14.72 -3.24
CA ALA A 342 10.54 -14.25 -2.35
C ALA A 342 10.83 -15.26 -1.22
N TYR A 343 9.77 -15.81 -0.61
CA TYR A 343 9.94 -16.85 0.42
C TYR A 343 10.52 -18.15 -0.15
N ALA A 344 10.19 -18.52 -1.38
CA ALA A 344 10.78 -19.65 -2.06
C ALA A 344 12.28 -19.41 -2.38
N ALA A 345 12.62 -18.20 -2.84
CA ALA A 345 13.98 -17.82 -3.19
C ALA A 345 14.94 -17.93 -1.99
N ILE A 346 14.54 -17.45 -0.82
CA ILE A 346 15.36 -17.55 0.41
C ILE A 346 15.48 -18.99 0.95
N GLN A 347 14.63 -19.93 0.49
CA GLN A 347 14.68 -21.35 0.87
C GLN A 347 15.46 -22.21 -0.15
N GLY A 348 15.99 -21.61 -1.22
CA GLY A 348 16.86 -22.32 -2.16
C GLY A 348 16.38 -22.37 -3.60
N GLY A 349 15.32 -21.67 -3.96
CA GLY A 349 14.90 -21.50 -5.35
C GLY A 349 13.45 -21.10 -5.54
N CYS A 350 13.18 -20.29 -6.56
CA CYS A 350 11.84 -19.92 -6.97
C CYS A 350 11.12 -21.08 -7.64
N GLU A 351 9.78 -21.13 -7.54
CA GLU A 351 8.99 -22.14 -8.24
C GLU A 351 8.99 -21.91 -9.76
N ARG A 352 9.10 -20.65 -10.18
CA ARG A 352 9.12 -20.21 -11.58
C ARG A 352 10.06 -19.03 -11.73
N ASN A 353 10.71 -18.92 -12.89
CA ASN A 353 11.56 -17.77 -13.21
C ASN A 353 10.73 -16.52 -13.54
N GLU A 354 9.53 -16.72 -14.09
CA GLU A 354 8.61 -15.66 -14.46
C GLU A 354 7.18 -16.07 -14.21
N VAL A 355 6.38 -15.16 -13.70
CA VAL A 355 4.94 -15.28 -13.48
C VAL A 355 4.25 -14.10 -14.12
N ILE A 356 3.34 -14.37 -15.06
CA ILE A 356 2.50 -13.35 -15.70
C ILE A 356 1.11 -13.39 -15.07
N VAL A 357 0.70 -12.26 -14.50
CA VAL A 357 -0.63 -12.06 -13.94
C VAL A 357 -1.55 -11.51 -15.03
N PRO A 358 -2.65 -12.19 -15.37
CA PRO A 358 -3.59 -11.73 -16.38
C PRO A 358 -4.20 -10.37 -16.05
N VAL A 359 -4.55 -9.62 -17.09
CA VAL A 359 -5.22 -8.33 -17.03
C VAL A 359 -6.63 -8.44 -17.62
N GLU A 360 -7.51 -7.49 -17.31
CA GLU A 360 -8.90 -7.50 -17.78
C GLU A 360 -9.35 -6.10 -18.20
N LEU A 361 -10.03 -5.98 -19.34
CA LEU A 361 -10.54 -4.69 -19.81
C LEU A 361 -11.80 -4.28 -19.03
N VAL A 362 -11.77 -3.11 -18.44
CA VAL A 362 -12.91 -2.49 -17.74
C VAL A 362 -13.54 -1.44 -18.64
N THR A 363 -14.81 -1.64 -18.97
CA THR A 363 -15.65 -0.75 -19.80
C THR A 363 -16.89 -0.34 -19.01
N ALA A 364 -17.70 0.58 -19.57
CA ALA A 364 -18.96 0.97 -18.96
C ALA A 364 -19.93 -0.22 -18.73
N GLU A 365 -19.80 -1.30 -19.52
CA GLU A 365 -20.67 -2.47 -19.43
C GLU A 365 -20.34 -3.38 -18.24
N ASN A 366 -19.08 -3.41 -17.82
CA ASN A 366 -18.62 -4.34 -16.77
C ASN A 366 -18.01 -3.67 -15.53
N VAL A 367 -17.82 -2.35 -15.52
CA VAL A 367 -17.21 -1.62 -14.39
C VAL A 367 -17.90 -1.89 -13.05
N GLY A 368 -19.21 -2.13 -13.05
CA GLY A 368 -19.98 -2.47 -11.86
C GLY A 368 -19.55 -3.78 -11.18
N GLN A 369 -18.85 -4.68 -11.89
CA GLN A 369 -18.34 -5.94 -11.33
C GLN A 369 -17.03 -5.74 -10.53
N TYR A 370 -16.26 -4.69 -10.85
CA TYR A 370 -14.98 -4.39 -10.21
C TYR A 370 -15.10 -3.43 -9.02
N GLY A 371 -16.22 -2.67 -8.92
CA GLY A 371 -16.36 -1.58 -7.96
C GLY A 371 -15.45 -0.38 -8.31
N ILE A 372 -15.77 0.78 -7.78
CA ILE A 372 -15.03 2.03 -8.05
C ILE A 372 -14.29 2.56 -6.81
N ASP A 373 -14.41 1.89 -5.66
CA ASP A 373 -13.91 2.40 -4.38
C ASP A 373 -12.53 1.85 -3.98
N GLY A 374 -11.98 0.92 -4.75
CA GLY A 374 -10.71 0.27 -4.44
C GLY A 374 -10.05 -0.37 -5.66
N TRP A 375 -8.84 -0.87 -5.49
CA TRP A 375 -8.14 -1.71 -6.46
C TRP A 375 -8.69 -3.15 -6.43
N GLN A 376 -8.47 -3.92 -7.49
CA GLN A 376 -8.88 -5.31 -7.66
C GLN A 376 -7.77 -6.31 -7.33
#